data_61f3d89df90fed29261f157b302daf99
#
_entry.id   61f3d89df90fed29261f157b302daf99
#
_cell.length_a   1.000
_cell.length_b   1.000
_cell.length_c   1.000
_cell.angle_alpha   90.00
_cell.angle_beta   90.00
_cell.angle_gamma   90.00
#
_symmetry.space_group_name_H-M   'P 1'
#
loop_
_entity.id
_entity.type
_entity.pdbx_description
1 polymer ?
#
loop_
_entity_poly.entity_id
_entity_poly.type
_entity_poly.pdbx_seq_one_letter_code
_entity_poly.pdbx_strand_id
1 'polypeptide(L)'
;MAVPILFRVVYGTTSPEAWQVASLRVRPAILHSYCRYKVRFVDYPAIIPENGKEVQGTYVEGLTEGDIFRLDRFEGGDYSRKRVQVNVLESNGEEGENVETETYVWTVGEERLEMEEWDFCKFVETKLARWADSTVEYTGMWTFLGYF
;
A
#
# COMPACT_ATOMS: atom_id res chain seq x y z
N MET A 1 1.10 -1.92 0.46
CA MET A 1 2.23 -1.45 1.34
C MET A 1 3.00 -2.66 1.86
N ALA A 2 4.31 -2.56 1.98
CA ALA A 2 5.09 -3.61 2.65
C ALA A 2 4.77 -3.63 4.15
N VAL A 3 4.64 -4.84 4.73
CA VAL A 3 4.23 -5.01 6.13
C VAL A 3 5.12 -4.26 7.14
N PRO A 4 6.46 -4.20 7.00
CA PRO A 4 7.29 -3.40 7.90
C PRO A 4 6.98 -1.90 7.87
N ILE A 5 6.61 -1.38 6.70
CA ILE A 5 6.21 0.03 6.56
C ILE A 5 4.85 0.26 7.22
N LEU A 6 3.90 -0.66 7.04
CA LEU A 6 2.61 -0.63 7.73
C LEU A 6 2.79 -0.53 9.25
N PHE A 7 3.57 -1.42 9.84
CA PHE A 7 3.81 -1.41 11.28
C PHE A 7 4.48 -0.12 11.75
N ARG A 8 5.41 0.40 10.96
CA ARG A 8 6.07 1.67 11.27
C ARG A 8 5.08 2.84 11.29
N VAL A 9 4.17 2.91 10.34
CA VAL A 9 3.18 3.98 10.27
C VAL A 9 2.15 3.86 11.39
N VAL A 10 1.65 2.64 11.62
CA VAL A 10 0.58 2.36 12.60
C VAL A 10 1.10 2.38 14.04
N TYR A 11 2.25 1.76 14.29
CA TYR A 11 2.79 1.55 15.63
C TYR A 11 4.08 2.33 15.95
N GLY A 12 4.66 3.01 14.95
CA GLY A 12 5.92 3.74 15.12
C GLY A 12 7.17 2.85 15.19
N THR A 13 7.04 1.56 14.89
CA THR A 13 8.14 0.58 14.93
C THR A 13 8.02 -0.47 13.84
N THR A 14 9.15 -0.96 13.36
CA THR A 14 9.20 -2.11 12.43
C THR A 14 9.21 -3.46 13.14
N SER A 15 9.31 -3.45 14.48
CA SER A 15 9.34 -4.63 15.34
C SER A 15 8.23 -4.51 16.40
N PRO A 16 6.95 -4.62 15.99
CA PRO A 16 5.82 -4.47 16.92
C PRO A 16 5.77 -5.63 17.93
N GLU A 17 5.15 -5.37 19.06
CA GLU A 17 4.84 -6.37 20.08
C GLU A 17 3.87 -7.44 19.52
N ALA A 18 3.92 -8.64 20.07
CA ALA A 18 3.10 -9.76 19.60
C ALA A 18 1.58 -9.44 19.57
N TRP A 19 1.07 -8.71 20.57
CA TRP A 19 -0.33 -8.30 20.63
C TRP A 19 -0.69 -7.27 19.54
N GLN A 20 0.26 -6.41 19.14
CA GLN A 20 0.09 -5.47 18.02
C GLN A 20 -0.01 -6.21 16.69
N VAL A 21 0.87 -7.19 16.48
CA VAL A 21 0.80 -8.06 15.28
C VAL A 21 -0.54 -8.80 15.24
N ALA A 22 -0.97 -9.35 16.37
CA ALA A 22 -2.22 -10.10 16.47
C ALA A 22 -3.49 -9.24 16.30
N SER A 23 -3.40 -7.91 16.48
CA SER A 23 -4.53 -7.00 16.29
C SER A 23 -4.84 -6.70 14.83
N LEU A 24 -3.90 -6.96 13.92
CA LEU A 24 -4.07 -6.79 12.48
C LEU A 24 -4.09 -8.15 11.78
N ARG A 25 -5.01 -8.32 10.84
CA ARG A 25 -5.02 -9.45 9.93
C ARG A 25 -4.66 -8.99 8.54
N VAL A 26 -3.55 -9.49 8.02
CA VAL A 26 -3.02 -9.12 6.70
C VAL A 26 -3.16 -10.32 5.76
N ARG A 27 -3.88 -10.15 4.67
CA ARG A 27 -4.14 -11.21 3.68
C ARG A 27 -3.80 -10.72 2.27
N PRO A 28 -3.22 -11.54 1.39
CA PRO A 28 -3.01 -11.18 0.00
C PRO A 28 -4.37 -11.00 -0.70
N ALA A 29 -4.43 -10.03 -1.62
CA ALA A 29 -5.64 -9.72 -2.37
C ALA A 29 -5.30 -9.15 -3.74
N ILE A 30 -6.27 -9.20 -4.66
CA ILE A 30 -6.20 -8.62 -6.00
C ILE A 30 -7.24 -7.52 -6.15
N LEU A 31 -6.79 -6.38 -6.68
CA LEU A 31 -7.61 -5.26 -7.10
C LEU A 31 -7.65 -5.23 -8.63
N HIS A 32 -8.80 -5.55 -9.20
CA HIS A 32 -9.02 -5.51 -10.66
C HIS A 32 -9.31 -4.08 -11.15
N SER A 33 -9.04 -3.85 -12.41
CA SER A 33 -9.27 -2.57 -13.11
C SER A 33 -8.44 -1.41 -12.55
N TYR A 34 -7.25 -1.72 -12.05
CA TYR A 34 -6.23 -0.77 -11.63
C TYR A 34 -4.85 -1.21 -12.13
N CYS A 35 -3.95 -0.25 -12.29
CA CYS A 35 -2.54 -0.50 -12.59
C CYS A 35 -1.65 0.27 -11.62
N ARG A 36 -0.50 -0.31 -11.28
CA ARG A 36 0.52 0.29 -10.42
C ARG A 36 1.67 0.78 -11.27
N TYR A 37 1.82 2.09 -11.36
CA TYR A 37 2.87 2.76 -12.13
C TYR A 37 3.96 3.32 -11.23
N LYS A 38 5.15 3.51 -11.79
CA LYS A 38 6.21 4.29 -11.16
C LYS A 38 5.82 5.77 -11.12
N VAL A 39 6.14 6.43 -10.02
CA VAL A 39 6.13 7.89 -9.95
C VAL A 39 7.52 8.40 -10.32
N ARG A 40 7.58 9.44 -11.16
CA ARG A 40 8.86 10.00 -11.65
C ARG A 40 9.72 10.49 -10.49
N PHE A 41 11.01 10.19 -10.56
CA PHE A 41 12.06 10.66 -9.64
C PHE A 41 11.96 10.16 -8.20
N VAL A 42 11.09 9.19 -7.91
CA VAL A 42 10.91 8.62 -6.58
C VAL A 42 10.85 7.09 -6.61
N ASP A 43 10.95 6.48 -5.43
CA ASP A 43 11.00 5.01 -5.30
C ASP A 43 9.61 4.37 -5.12
N TYR A 44 8.57 5.17 -4.93
CA TYR A 44 7.23 4.68 -4.62
C TYR A 44 6.33 4.68 -5.86
N PRO A 45 5.32 3.79 -5.87
CA PRO A 45 4.37 3.70 -6.97
C PRO A 45 3.11 4.50 -6.69
N ALA A 46 2.32 4.62 -7.74
CA ALA A 46 0.94 5.08 -7.68
C ALA A 46 0.01 4.10 -8.37
N ILE A 47 -1.19 3.88 -7.84
CA ILE A 47 -2.23 3.16 -8.57
C ILE A 47 -3.24 4.14 -9.16
N ILE A 48 -3.66 3.85 -10.37
CA ILE A 48 -4.73 4.54 -11.08
C ILE A 48 -5.71 3.52 -11.67
N PRO A 49 -6.98 3.89 -11.87
CA PRO A 49 -7.92 3.04 -12.59
C PRO A 49 -7.44 2.74 -14.02
N GLU A 50 -7.45 1.48 -14.40
CA GLU A 50 -7.12 1.04 -15.75
C GLU A 50 -7.78 -0.30 -16.07
N ASN A 51 -8.67 -0.29 -17.08
CA ASN A 51 -9.37 -1.49 -17.50
C ASN A 51 -8.42 -2.57 -18.05
N GLY A 52 -8.68 -3.83 -17.66
CA GLY A 52 -7.90 -4.97 -18.13
C GLY A 52 -6.57 -5.17 -17.40
N LYS A 53 -6.28 -4.36 -16.41
CA LYS A 53 -5.13 -4.51 -15.50
C LYS A 53 -5.58 -4.94 -14.11
N GLU A 54 -4.64 -5.40 -13.32
CA GLU A 54 -4.87 -5.75 -11.93
C GLU A 54 -3.65 -5.43 -11.07
N VAL A 55 -3.88 -5.21 -9.78
CA VAL A 55 -2.84 -4.97 -8.80
C VAL A 55 -2.94 -6.02 -7.71
N GLN A 56 -1.88 -6.78 -7.53
CA GLN A 56 -1.73 -7.65 -6.37
C GLN A 56 -1.23 -6.83 -5.17
N GLY A 57 -1.90 -6.96 -4.05
CA GLY A 57 -1.58 -6.24 -2.82
C GLY A 57 -2.00 -7.01 -1.58
N THR A 58 -2.27 -6.27 -0.51
CA THR A 58 -2.68 -6.85 0.78
C THR A 58 -3.95 -6.17 1.30
N TYR A 59 -4.89 -6.97 1.74
CA TYR A 59 -6.05 -6.54 2.49
C TYR A 59 -5.74 -6.60 3.98
N VAL A 60 -5.96 -5.50 4.69
CA VAL A 60 -5.64 -5.36 6.11
C VAL A 60 -6.91 -5.10 6.90
N GLU A 61 -7.17 -5.95 7.89
CA GLU A 61 -8.29 -5.85 8.83
C GLU A 61 -7.77 -5.47 10.22
N GLY A 62 -8.60 -4.80 11.00
CA GLY A 62 -8.31 -4.46 12.38
C GLY A 62 -7.71 -3.06 12.59
N LEU A 63 -7.60 -2.25 11.54
CA LEU A 63 -7.16 -0.87 11.65
C LEU A 63 -8.19 -0.03 12.42
N THR A 64 -7.71 0.75 13.37
CA THR A 64 -8.53 1.73 14.10
C THR A 64 -8.65 3.04 13.32
N GLU A 65 -9.56 3.93 13.72
CA GLU A 65 -9.65 5.28 13.15
C GLU A 65 -8.34 6.06 13.32
N GLY A 66 -7.64 5.88 14.43
CA GLY A 66 -6.34 6.49 14.68
C GLY A 66 -5.25 5.96 13.73
N ASP A 67 -5.31 4.67 13.39
CA ASP A 67 -4.40 4.07 12.41
C ASP A 67 -4.66 4.64 11.01
N ILE A 68 -5.93 4.72 10.61
CA ILE A 68 -6.34 5.32 9.34
C ILE A 68 -5.88 6.77 9.25
N PHE A 69 -6.03 7.55 10.31
CA PHE A 69 -5.54 8.94 10.35
C PHE A 69 -4.03 9.02 10.13
N ARG A 70 -3.24 8.13 10.76
CA ARG A 70 -1.79 8.07 10.56
C ARG A 70 -1.42 7.70 9.14
N LEU A 71 -2.16 6.77 8.55
CA LEU A 71 -2.00 6.35 7.16
C LEU A 71 -2.35 7.49 6.19
N ASP A 72 -3.47 8.18 6.39
CA ASP A 72 -3.86 9.34 5.58
C ASP A 72 -2.76 10.42 5.59
N ARG A 73 -2.16 10.68 6.75
CA ARG A 73 -1.05 11.62 6.86
C ARG A 73 0.22 11.14 6.17
N PHE A 74 0.51 9.85 6.27
CA PHE A 74 1.67 9.24 5.62
C PHE A 74 1.55 9.27 4.11
N GLU A 75 0.38 8.96 3.57
CA GLU A 75 0.11 8.97 2.12
C GLU A 75 0.11 10.39 1.54
N GLY A 76 -0.31 11.38 2.32
CA GLY A 76 -0.25 12.79 1.94
C GLY A 76 -1.28 13.23 0.91
N GLY A 77 -1.09 14.44 0.36
CA GLY A 77 -2.05 15.09 -0.52
C GLY A 77 -2.06 14.61 -1.98
N ASP A 78 -1.08 13.80 -2.38
CA ASP A 78 -0.98 13.30 -3.74
C ASP A 78 -1.92 12.11 -4.02
N TYR A 79 -2.49 11.55 -2.97
CA TYR A 79 -3.42 10.42 -3.02
C TYR A 79 -4.75 10.75 -2.35
N SER A 80 -5.79 10.07 -2.80
CA SER A 80 -7.10 10.06 -2.14
C SER A 80 -7.51 8.65 -1.80
N ARG A 81 -8.06 8.47 -0.62
CA ARG A 81 -8.65 7.20 -0.20
C ARG A 81 -9.97 6.98 -0.94
N LYS A 82 -10.08 5.85 -1.64
CA LYS A 82 -11.23 5.47 -2.46
C LYS A 82 -11.76 4.10 -2.05
N ARG A 83 -13.07 3.93 -2.08
CA ARG A 83 -13.71 2.62 -1.93
C ARG A 83 -13.47 1.77 -3.16
N VAL A 84 -13.11 0.52 -2.93
CA VAL A 84 -12.85 -0.48 -3.95
C VAL A 84 -13.35 -1.85 -3.51
N GLN A 85 -13.51 -2.74 -4.49
CA GLN A 85 -13.78 -4.15 -4.26
C GLN A 85 -12.52 -4.94 -4.56
N VAL A 86 -12.09 -5.78 -3.62
CA VAL A 86 -10.92 -6.64 -3.78
C VAL A 86 -11.30 -8.10 -3.63
N ASN A 87 -10.58 -8.99 -4.31
CA ASN A 87 -10.71 -10.41 -4.14
C ASN A 87 -9.55 -10.91 -3.27
N VAL A 88 -9.88 -11.42 -2.09
CA VAL A 88 -8.89 -11.99 -1.18
C VAL A 88 -8.41 -13.31 -1.76
N LEU A 89 -7.09 -13.53 -1.75
CA LEU A 89 -6.51 -14.77 -2.25
C LEU A 89 -6.58 -15.87 -1.19
N GLU A 90 -6.99 -17.04 -1.65
CA GLU A 90 -6.94 -18.29 -0.88
C GLU A 90 -5.51 -18.83 -0.78
N SER A 91 -5.30 -19.81 0.09
CA SER A 91 -3.98 -20.45 0.31
C SER A 91 -3.40 -21.11 -0.94
N ASN A 92 -4.24 -21.50 -1.90
CA ASN A 92 -3.85 -22.05 -3.20
C ASN A 92 -3.55 -20.97 -4.27
N GLY A 93 -3.67 -19.67 -3.92
CA GLY A 93 -3.48 -18.56 -4.83
C GLY A 93 -4.69 -18.21 -5.69
N GLU A 94 -5.81 -18.91 -5.56
CA GLU A 94 -7.05 -18.58 -6.27
C GLU A 94 -7.77 -17.41 -5.61
N GLU A 95 -8.52 -16.64 -6.43
CA GLU A 95 -9.36 -15.58 -5.93
C GLU A 95 -10.56 -16.16 -5.18
N GLY A 96 -10.74 -15.73 -3.94
CA GLY A 96 -11.82 -16.16 -3.06
C GLY A 96 -12.82 -15.05 -2.78
N GLU A 97 -12.99 -14.70 -1.51
CA GLU A 97 -13.95 -13.73 -1.01
C GLU A 97 -13.76 -12.35 -1.66
N ASN A 98 -14.87 -11.76 -2.15
CA ASN A 98 -14.90 -10.36 -2.58
C ASN A 98 -15.28 -9.47 -1.41
N VAL A 99 -14.45 -8.46 -1.13
CA VAL A 99 -14.59 -7.58 0.04
C VAL A 99 -14.54 -6.13 -0.39
N GLU A 100 -15.47 -5.32 0.14
CA GLU A 100 -15.39 -3.86 0.02
C GLU A 100 -14.37 -3.31 1.02
N THR A 101 -13.48 -2.46 0.55
CA THR A 101 -12.46 -1.81 1.38
C THR A 101 -12.08 -0.44 0.80
N GLU A 102 -11.03 0.18 1.31
CA GLU A 102 -10.51 1.44 0.80
C GLU A 102 -9.05 1.30 0.44
N THR A 103 -8.62 2.06 -0.58
CA THR A 103 -7.21 2.15 -0.98
C THR A 103 -6.86 3.59 -1.36
N TYR A 104 -5.56 3.88 -1.39
CA TYR A 104 -5.04 5.18 -1.78
C TYR A 104 -4.78 5.22 -3.29
N VAL A 105 -5.51 6.08 -3.98
CA VAL A 105 -5.45 6.25 -5.43
C VAL A 105 -4.80 7.59 -5.76
N TRP A 106 -3.89 7.59 -6.73
CA TRP A 106 -3.19 8.78 -7.21
C TRP A 106 -4.13 9.82 -7.80
N THR A 107 -3.96 11.10 -7.45
CA THR A 107 -4.88 12.18 -7.84
C THR A 107 -4.20 13.43 -8.43
N VAL A 108 -2.88 13.46 -8.51
CA VAL A 108 -2.14 14.66 -8.97
C VAL A 108 -1.69 14.64 -10.43
N GLY A 109 -2.29 13.76 -11.24
CA GLY A 109 -2.07 13.72 -12.69
C GLY A 109 -1.11 12.65 -13.17
N GLU A 110 -1.42 12.11 -14.36
CA GLU A 110 -0.66 11.01 -14.97
C GLU A 110 0.68 11.48 -15.54
N GLU A 111 0.86 12.78 -15.78
CA GLU A 111 2.12 13.37 -16.26
C GLU A 111 3.30 13.15 -15.29
N ARG A 112 3.01 12.89 -14.03
CA ARG A 112 4.00 12.54 -13.01
C ARG A 112 4.29 11.03 -12.94
N LEU A 113 3.61 10.23 -13.71
CA LEU A 113 3.82 8.79 -13.77
C LEU A 113 4.76 8.44 -14.94
N GLU A 114 5.57 7.41 -14.74
CA GLU A 114 6.26 6.73 -15.83
C GLU A 114 5.32 5.64 -16.36
N MET A 115 5.25 5.48 -17.69
CA MET A 115 4.45 4.42 -18.33
C MET A 115 5.14 3.04 -18.19
N GLU A 116 5.57 2.74 -16.97
CA GLU A 116 6.21 1.49 -16.59
C GLU A 116 5.57 0.98 -15.30
N GLU A 117 5.14 -0.28 -15.30
CA GLU A 117 4.61 -0.90 -14.09
C GLU A 117 5.69 -0.96 -13.02
N TRP A 118 5.31 -0.61 -11.79
CA TRP A 118 6.22 -0.63 -10.67
C TRP A 118 6.39 -2.06 -10.13
N ASP A 119 7.65 -2.48 -10.02
CA ASP A 119 8.02 -3.82 -9.57
C ASP A 119 8.24 -3.87 -8.06
N PHE A 120 7.30 -4.52 -7.36
CA PHE A 120 7.35 -4.70 -5.92
C PHE A 120 8.55 -5.56 -5.47
N CYS A 121 8.88 -6.62 -6.22
CA CYS A 121 9.99 -7.51 -5.86
C CYS A 121 11.32 -6.74 -5.90
N LYS A 122 11.54 -5.99 -6.95
CA LYS A 122 12.73 -5.13 -7.09
C LYS A 122 12.82 -4.07 -5.98
N PHE A 123 11.70 -3.49 -5.59
CA PHE A 123 11.65 -2.56 -4.47
C PHE A 123 12.04 -3.24 -3.15
N VAL A 124 11.47 -4.40 -2.85
CA VAL A 124 11.79 -5.17 -1.63
C VAL A 124 13.28 -5.51 -1.57
N GLU A 125 13.86 -5.95 -2.68
CA GLU A 125 15.28 -6.33 -2.75
C GLU A 125 16.23 -5.13 -2.55
N THR A 126 15.87 -3.95 -3.07
CA THR A 126 16.82 -2.84 -3.21
C THR A 126 16.55 -1.66 -2.29
N LYS A 127 15.31 -1.44 -1.87
CA LYS A 127 14.88 -0.19 -1.22
C LYS A 127 14.18 -0.37 0.14
N LEU A 128 13.57 -1.52 0.39
CA LEU A 128 12.71 -1.72 1.57
C LEU A 128 13.46 -1.46 2.89
N ALA A 129 14.69 -1.92 3.02
CA ALA A 129 15.48 -1.72 4.26
C ALA A 129 15.64 -0.24 4.60
N ARG A 130 15.95 0.60 3.61
CA ARG A 130 16.06 2.05 3.76
C ARG A 130 14.73 2.69 4.19
N TRP A 131 13.62 2.23 3.62
CA TRP A 131 12.30 2.74 3.94
C TRP A 131 11.77 2.29 5.31
N ALA A 132 12.19 1.14 5.76
CA ALA A 132 11.86 0.62 7.07
C ALA A 132 12.70 1.25 8.20
N ASP A 133 13.84 1.86 7.89
CA ASP A 133 14.71 2.51 8.88
C ASP A 133 14.04 3.74 9.47
N SER A 134 13.87 3.73 10.80
CA SER A 134 13.26 4.82 11.57
C SER A 134 14.11 6.08 11.69
N THR A 135 15.41 6.01 11.37
CA THR A 135 16.34 7.14 11.46
C THR A 135 16.19 8.14 10.33
N VAL A 136 15.52 7.78 9.25
CA VAL A 136 15.26 8.69 8.15
C VAL A 136 14.01 9.52 8.46
N GLU A 137 14.20 10.78 8.80
CA GLU A 137 13.11 11.74 8.93
C GLU A 137 12.49 11.98 7.56
N TYR A 138 11.30 11.43 7.33
CA TYR A 138 10.53 11.69 6.13
C TYR A 138 9.72 12.95 6.29
N THR A 139 10.29 14.06 5.92
CA THR A 139 9.54 15.30 5.74
C THR A 139 8.65 15.17 4.51
N GLY A 140 7.45 14.67 4.73
CA GLY A 140 6.26 15.15 4.01
C GLY A 140 6.07 14.76 2.55
N MET A 141 6.60 13.65 2.01
CA MET A 141 6.29 13.34 0.60
C MET A 141 6.53 11.88 0.17
N TRP A 142 6.08 10.90 0.98
CA TRP A 142 6.40 9.51 0.65
C TRP A 142 5.21 8.58 0.81
N THR A 143 4.70 8.15 -0.29
CA THR A 143 3.47 7.39 -0.36
C THR A 143 3.71 5.96 -0.81
N PHE A 144 3.31 5.00 -0.01
CA PHE A 144 3.30 3.59 -0.36
C PHE A 144 1.90 3.05 -0.38
N LEU A 145 1.56 2.48 -1.51
CA LEU A 145 0.30 1.82 -1.69
C LEU A 145 0.40 0.32 -1.53
N GLY A 146 -0.50 -0.20 -0.81
CA GLY A 146 -0.71 -1.59 -0.63
C GLY A 146 -1.85 -1.88 0.31
N TYR A 147 -2.73 -0.91 0.50
CA TYR A 147 -4.02 -1.14 1.11
C TYR A 147 -5.04 -1.26 0.01
N PHE A 148 -5.68 -2.36 -0.01
CA PHE A 148 -6.97 -2.44 -0.60
C PHE A 148 -7.98 -2.47 0.51
#